data_d352408f04a36600a1a7805abf3c49c6
#
_entry.id   d352408f04a36600a1a7805abf3c49c6
#
_cell.length_a   1.000
_cell.length_b   1.000
_cell.length_c   1.000
_cell.angle_alpha   90.00
_cell.angle_beta   90.00
_cell.angle_gamma   90.00
#
_symmetry.space_group_name_H-M   'P 1'
#
loop_
_entity.id
_entity.type
_entity.pdbx_description
1 polymer ?
#
loop_
_entity_poly.entity_id
_entity_poly.type
_entity_poly.pdbx_seq_one_letter_code
_entity_poly.pdbx_strand_id
1 'polypeptide(L)'
;MVTRWLQGFAFAVAVAIASPALAQPIAPHSFTVKNGHFELDDKPFQIISGELHYPRIPRAYWRERFRMARAMGLNAVTTYVFWNMHEPRPGAYDFSGNNDVAEFIREAQQEGLYVVLRPGPYVCAEWEFGGYPAWLLKDHSLVLRSNDPKFIEPAARWFKRLGQELAPLQVGNGGPIILVQVENEYGSFGNDHAYMEKTRGMLVEAGFTKSQLYTADGAEQVPAGALPDLPVGINFGGTDAGAARREFEELKKIRPNGPFFNSEYWDGWFDHWGGPHASTNAVNEADNLDWMLKQGYSVSLYMFHGGTSFGWMNGANSNGKNYEPDVTSYDYDSPLDESGRPTAKYSLFREVIAKDTGATPPAVPAVAPTMKIPEFKAEQAVALWKVLPAAVHSQQLQSMEDLGQAYGYILYRTRLNAASKGHLVLDGLHDYARVYLDGKLVGTLDRRIDQKQLSLDVPAAGAQLDILVENTGRINFNIILRQERKGIVGQVTLDGKAISGWDIYPLPMDQPEEYSFARSSCEGACFYRATFHVETLADTFLDTSAFSKGQVWLNGQPLGRVWNIGPQKTLYVPGPWLHKGENEVIVFDLQGGTGRTLVGRDKPILGGKAE
;
A
#
# COMPACT_ATOMS: atom_id res chain seq x y z
N MET A 1 40.17 -38.83 71.39
CA MET A 1 39.08 -37.86 71.24
C MET A 1 39.64 -36.70 70.48
N VAL A 2 39.31 -36.61 69.18
CA VAL A 2 39.78 -35.57 68.26
C VAL A 2 38.59 -34.88 67.69
N THR A 3 38.38 -33.66 68.09
CA THR A 3 37.30 -32.80 67.65
C THR A 3 37.73 -32.09 66.35
N ARG A 4 37.05 -32.37 65.24
CA ARG A 4 37.26 -31.68 63.96
C ARG A 4 36.30 -30.46 63.83
N TRP A 5 36.88 -29.30 63.62
CA TRP A 5 36.20 -28.05 63.26
C TRP A 5 35.96 -28.04 61.73
N LEU A 6 34.70 -27.85 61.33
CA LEU A 6 34.31 -27.54 59.95
C LEU A 6 34.13 -26.05 59.83
N GLN A 7 35.00 -25.38 59.05
CA GLN A 7 34.81 -23.99 58.62
C GLN A 7 33.97 -23.99 57.35
N GLY A 8 32.77 -23.43 57.42
CA GLY A 8 31.93 -23.17 56.26
C GLY A 8 32.32 -21.85 55.58
N PHE A 9 32.72 -21.90 54.31
CA PHE A 9 32.88 -20.73 53.45
C PHE A 9 31.53 -20.35 52.87
N ALA A 10 30.99 -19.18 53.23
CA ALA A 10 29.83 -18.60 52.57
C ALA A 10 30.31 -17.78 51.33
N PHE A 11 29.99 -18.24 50.13
CA PHE A 11 30.15 -17.45 48.91
C PHE A 11 28.96 -16.48 48.78
N ALA A 12 29.20 -15.19 48.97
CA ALA A 12 28.24 -14.15 48.63
C ALA A 12 28.29 -13.88 47.12
N VAL A 13 27.26 -14.31 46.35
CA VAL A 13 27.09 -13.93 44.96
C VAL A 13 26.48 -12.52 44.91
N ALA A 14 27.30 -11.53 44.58
CA ALA A 14 26.79 -10.19 44.26
C ALA A 14 26.12 -10.19 42.90
N VAL A 15 24.79 -10.19 42.86
CA VAL A 15 24.03 -9.94 41.65
C VAL A 15 24.11 -8.43 41.34
N ALA A 16 24.92 -8.06 40.37
CA ALA A 16 24.91 -6.71 39.81
C ALA A 16 23.62 -6.50 39.03
N ILE A 17 22.67 -5.79 39.60
CA ILE A 17 21.49 -5.30 38.90
C ILE A 17 21.99 -4.16 37.98
N ALA A 18 22.17 -4.47 36.68
CA ALA A 18 22.37 -3.45 35.66
C ALA A 18 21.07 -2.67 35.53
N SER A 19 21.03 -1.45 36.09
CA SER A 19 19.97 -0.50 35.80
C SER A 19 19.93 -0.24 34.28
N PRO A 20 18.78 -0.25 33.62
CA PRO A 20 18.70 0.16 32.23
C PRO A 20 19.18 1.62 32.15
N ALA A 21 20.24 1.87 31.40
CA ALA A 21 20.69 3.22 31.09
C ALA A 21 19.50 3.92 30.40
N LEU A 22 18.92 4.91 31.07
CA LEU A 22 17.96 5.81 30.43
C LEU A 22 18.70 6.45 29.26
N ALA A 23 18.23 6.19 28.03
CA ALA A 23 18.75 6.82 26.84
C ALA A 23 18.72 8.34 27.06
N GLN A 24 19.87 9.00 26.94
CA GLN A 24 19.90 10.46 27.06
C GLN A 24 19.00 11.06 25.95
N PRO A 25 18.20 12.09 26.27
CA PRO A 25 17.42 12.77 25.24
C PRO A 25 18.37 13.30 24.18
N ILE A 26 18.07 12.95 22.91
CA ILE A 26 18.81 13.46 21.76
C ILE A 26 18.59 14.97 21.73
N ALA A 27 19.67 15.74 21.53
CA ALA A 27 19.58 17.19 21.51
C ALA A 27 18.70 17.66 20.32
N PRO A 28 17.86 18.68 20.51
CA PRO A 28 17.15 19.30 19.41
C PRO A 28 18.13 19.87 18.37
N HIS A 29 17.77 19.71 17.08
CA HIS A 29 18.48 20.30 15.94
C HIS A 29 17.60 21.32 15.24
N SER A 30 18.20 22.25 14.51
CA SER A 30 17.50 23.14 13.59
C SER A 30 17.60 22.60 12.17
N PHE A 31 16.48 22.57 11.45
CA PHE A 31 16.46 22.25 10.02
C PHE A 31 15.66 23.30 9.27
N THR A 32 16.31 24.01 8.36
CA THR A 32 15.75 25.19 7.69
C THR A 32 16.21 25.29 6.24
N VAL A 33 15.60 26.21 5.50
CA VAL A 33 16.08 26.62 4.17
C VAL A 33 16.77 27.98 4.31
N LYS A 34 18.01 28.09 3.85
CA LYS A 34 18.78 29.32 3.86
C LYS A 34 19.68 29.40 2.62
N ASN A 35 19.74 30.58 2.00
CA ASN A 35 20.54 30.81 0.79
C ASN A 35 20.30 29.78 -0.34
N GLY A 36 19.08 29.27 -0.46
CA GLY A 36 18.73 28.30 -1.50
C GLY A 36 19.16 26.85 -1.21
N HIS A 37 19.55 26.56 0.03
CA HIS A 37 19.95 25.21 0.45
C HIS A 37 19.20 24.78 1.71
N PHE A 38 19.04 23.47 1.90
CA PHE A 38 18.70 22.93 3.22
C PHE A 38 19.92 23.04 4.14
N GLU A 39 19.68 23.42 5.37
CA GLU A 39 20.70 23.53 6.43
C GLU A 39 20.25 22.75 7.68
N LEU A 40 21.18 21.95 8.22
CA LEU A 40 21.05 21.30 9.53
C LEU A 40 22.06 21.97 10.49
N ASP A 41 21.58 22.62 11.54
CA ASP A 41 22.39 23.37 12.50
C ASP A 41 23.34 24.38 11.82
N ASP A 42 22.75 25.20 10.93
CA ASP A 42 23.43 26.23 10.13
C ASP A 42 24.53 25.69 9.19
N LYS A 43 24.50 24.39 8.87
CA LYS A 43 25.42 23.79 7.90
C LYS A 43 24.63 23.24 6.70
N PRO A 44 25.13 23.44 5.47
CA PRO A 44 24.50 22.85 4.29
C PRO A 44 24.28 21.34 4.48
N PHE A 45 23.07 20.89 4.14
CA PHE A 45 22.67 19.50 4.26
C PHE A 45 22.00 19.04 2.97
N GLN A 46 22.65 18.14 2.24
CA GLN A 46 22.07 17.49 1.07
C GLN A 46 21.29 16.26 1.53
N ILE A 47 19.98 16.22 1.24
CA ILE A 47 19.16 15.07 1.56
C ILE A 47 19.41 14.01 0.48
N ILE A 48 19.84 12.82 0.90
CA ILE A 48 19.93 11.62 0.07
C ILE A 48 19.04 10.58 0.75
N SER A 49 17.80 10.49 0.31
CA SER A 49 16.74 9.72 0.93
C SER A 49 16.28 8.57 0.04
N GLY A 50 15.59 7.61 0.64
CA GLY A 50 14.86 6.58 -0.08
C GLY A 50 13.52 6.30 0.58
N GLU A 51 12.48 6.12 -0.23
CA GLU A 51 11.14 5.93 0.26
C GLU A 51 10.84 4.47 0.57
N LEU A 52 10.27 4.25 1.76
CA LEU A 52 9.80 2.97 2.28
C LEU A 52 8.45 3.19 2.95
N HIS A 53 7.50 2.32 2.68
CA HIS A 53 6.17 2.40 3.27
C HIS A 53 6.02 1.34 4.37
N TYR A 54 5.93 1.76 5.64
CA TYR A 54 5.85 0.84 6.79
C TYR A 54 4.74 -0.22 6.68
N PRO A 55 3.54 0.02 6.11
CA PRO A 55 2.54 -1.03 6.02
C PRO A 55 2.81 -2.05 4.89
N ARG A 56 3.72 -1.72 3.95
CA ARG A 56 4.18 -2.63 2.89
C ARG A 56 5.33 -3.54 3.31
N ILE A 57 5.87 -3.33 4.51
CA ILE A 57 7.03 -4.05 5.05
C ILE A 57 6.62 -4.66 6.39
N PRO A 58 6.80 -5.97 6.61
CA PRO A 58 6.57 -6.55 7.92
C PRO A 58 7.38 -5.84 9.01
N ARG A 59 6.76 -5.51 10.14
CA ARG A 59 7.41 -4.78 11.24
C ARG A 59 8.76 -5.36 11.63
N ALA A 60 8.87 -6.70 11.67
CA ALA A 60 10.10 -7.40 12.03
C ALA A 60 11.29 -7.09 11.10
N TYR A 61 11.03 -6.55 9.92
CA TYR A 61 12.06 -6.23 8.92
C TYR A 61 12.38 -4.73 8.80
N TRP A 62 11.66 -3.83 9.50
CA TRP A 62 11.89 -2.38 9.39
C TRP A 62 13.35 -2.00 9.62
N ARG A 63 13.92 -2.44 10.74
CA ARG A 63 15.30 -2.14 11.12
C ARG A 63 16.33 -2.63 10.10
N GLU A 64 16.11 -3.80 9.55
CA GLU A 64 16.99 -4.35 8.50
C GLU A 64 16.93 -3.49 7.22
N ARG A 65 15.74 -3.01 6.80
CA ARG A 65 15.58 -2.08 5.67
C ARG A 65 16.30 -0.75 5.91
N PHE A 66 16.27 -0.22 7.14
CA PHE A 66 17.04 0.98 7.49
C PHE A 66 18.55 0.76 7.42
N ARG A 67 19.03 -0.39 7.84
CA ARG A 67 20.44 -0.76 7.67
C ARG A 67 20.84 -0.89 6.21
N MET A 68 19.96 -1.43 5.37
CA MET A 68 20.14 -1.45 3.90
C MET A 68 20.22 -0.02 3.34
N ALA A 69 19.36 0.89 3.77
CA ALA A 69 19.41 2.30 3.38
C ALA A 69 20.74 2.96 3.77
N ARG A 70 21.19 2.76 5.00
CA ARG A 70 22.53 3.22 5.46
C ARG A 70 23.66 2.62 4.67
N ALA A 71 23.56 1.32 4.34
CA ALA A 71 24.57 0.64 3.55
C ALA A 71 24.59 1.11 2.10
N MET A 72 23.49 1.62 1.54
CA MET A 72 23.50 2.30 0.24
C MET A 72 24.17 3.67 0.30
N GLY A 73 24.25 4.30 1.47
CA GLY A 73 24.81 5.64 1.68
C GLY A 73 23.74 6.72 1.91
N LEU A 74 22.48 6.31 2.11
CA LEU A 74 21.41 7.27 2.42
C LEU A 74 21.61 7.88 3.82
N ASN A 75 21.23 9.16 3.98
CA ASN A 75 21.23 9.87 5.25
C ASN A 75 19.81 10.13 5.78
N ALA A 76 18.80 9.85 4.99
CA ALA A 76 17.40 9.97 5.36
C ALA A 76 16.58 8.83 4.73
N VAL A 77 15.36 8.64 5.25
CA VAL A 77 14.31 7.84 4.64
C VAL A 77 13.05 8.67 4.50
N THR A 78 12.24 8.34 3.51
CA THR A 78 10.95 9.00 3.26
C THR A 78 9.83 7.99 3.51
N THR A 79 8.71 8.43 4.07
CA THR A 79 7.52 7.59 4.20
C THR A 79 6.23 8.39 4.15
N TYR A 80 5.23 7.86 3.49
CA TYR A 80 3.85 8.29 3.62
C TYR A 80 3.22 7.81 4.93
N VAL A 81 2.12 8.45 5.33
CA VAL A 81 1.21 7.97 6.37
C VAL A 81 -0.16 7.71 5.74
N PHE A 82 -0.62 6.47 5.83
CA PHE A 82 -1.83 5.99 5.15
C PHE A 82 -3.05 6.13 6.06
N TRP A 83 -3.88 7.15 5.85
CA TRP A 83 -5.02 7.43 6.71
C TRP A 83 -5.98 6.23 6.85
N ASN A 84 -6.26 5.52 5.75
CA ASN A 84 -7.17 4.35 5.76
C ASN A 84 -6.69 3.19 6.64
N MET A 85 -5.37 3.05 6.86
CA MET A 85 -4.81 2.04 7.76
C MET A 85 -5.02 2.40 9.23
N HIS A 86 -4.95 3.69 9.53
CA HIS A 86 -5.03 4.19 10.89
C HIS A 86 -6.46 4.52 11.37
N GLU A 87 -7.37 4.82 10.46
CA GLU A 87 -8.78 5.13 10.77
C GLU A 87 -9.72 4.35 9.84
N PRO A 88 -9.75 2.99 9.95
CA PRO A 88 -10.59 2.14 9.10
C PRO A 88 -12.09 2.40 9.28
N ARG A 89 -12.49 2.98 10.41
CA ARG A 89 -13.84 3.46 10.70
C ARG A 89 -13.74 4.82 11.40
N PRO A 90 -14.70 5.73 11.18
CA PRO A 90 -14.66 7.07 11.77
C PRO A 90 -14.40 7.06 13.28
N GLY A 91 -13.31 7.69 13.72
CA GLY A 91 -12.90 7.78 15.12
C GLY A 91 -12.28 6.52 15.73
N ALA A 92 -12.19 5.42 14.97
CA ALA A 92 -11.51 4.19 15.43
C ALA A 92 -10.07 4.18 14.91
N TYR A 93 -9.16 4.64 15.74
CA TYR A 93 -7.74 4.78 15.37
C TYR A 93 -6.90 3.58 15.79
N ASP A 94 -6.00 3.13 14.92
CA ASP A 94 -5.00 2.08 15.19
C ASP A 94 -3.59 2.56 14.84
N PHE A 95 -2.72 2.57 15.84
CA PHE A 95 -1.29 2.86 15.74
C PHE A 95 -0.47 1.71 16.36
N SER A 96 -0.96 0.48 16.26
CA SER A 96 -0.32 -0.71 16.82
C SER A 96 0.23 -1.66 15.74
N GLY A 97 1.06 -2.61 16.15
CA GLY A 97 1.59 -3.63 15.25
C GLY A 97 2.30 -3.04 14.03
N ASN A 98 1.87 -3.40 12.84
CA ASN A 98 2.43 -2.88 11.57
C ASN A 98 1.98 -1.43 11.26
N ASN A 99 1.01 -0.90 12.03
CA ASN A 99 0.55 0.50 11.92
C ASN A 99 1.28 1.44 12.90
N ASP A 100 2.29 0.98 13.65
CA ASP A 100 3.06 1.80 14.59
C ASP A 100 4.10 2.67 13.85
N VAL A 101 3.61 3.66 13.11
CA VAL A 101 4.46 4.58 12.35
C VAL A 101 5.42 5.39 13.23
N ALA A 102 5.05 5.63 14.49
CA ALA A 102 5.93 6.32 15.43
C ALA A 102 7.17 5.47 15.77
N GLU A 103 6.99 4.16 15.95
CA GLU A 103 8.11 3.24 16.18
C GLU A 103 8.97 3.07 14.92
N PHE A 104 8.33 2.98 13.73
CA PHE A 104 9.05 2.98 12.45
C PHE A 104 10.02 4.18 12.35
N ILE A 105 9.55 5.38 12.70
CA ILE A 105 10.35 6.60 12.70
C ILE A 105 11.46 6.57 13.76
N ARG A 106 11.18 6.03 14.97
CA ARG A 106 12.20 5.89 16.02
C ARG A 106 13.28 4.87 15.63
N GLU A 107 12.91 3.77 14.98
CA GLU A 107 13.89 2.79 14.48
C GLU A 107 14.78 3.39 13.39
N ALA A 108 14.24 4.22 12.49
CA ALA A 108 15.05 4.96 11.52
C ALA A 108 16.08 5.86 12.23
N GLN A 109 15.67 6.60 13.27
CA GLN A 109 16.57 7.42 14.08
C GLN A 109 17.67 6.59 14.77
N GLN A 110 17.32 5.44 15.33
CA GLN A 110 18.27 4.55 15.99
C GLN A 110 19.34 4.00 15.02
N GLU A 111 18.99 3.84 13.75
CA GLU A 111 19.93 3.47 12.69
C GLU A 111 20.65 4.70 12.08
N GLY A 112 20.45 5.89 12.64
CA GLY A 112 21.15 7.13 12.25
C GLY A 112 20.61 7.76 10.97
N LEU A 113 19.31 7.62 10.69
CA LEU A 113 18.62 8.20 9.53
C LEU A 113 17.70 9.33 9.98
N TYR A 114 17.67 10.41 9.21
CA TYR A 114 16.62 11.41 9.29
C TYR A 114 15.35 10.91 8.54
N VAL A 115 14.24 11.63 8.72
CA VAL A 115 12.96 11.25 8.11
C VAL A 115 12.35 12.44 7.38
N VAL A 116 11.95 12.19 6.13
CA VAL A 116 11.05 13.04 5.35
C VAL A 116 9.65 12.45 5.50
N LEU A 117 8.77 13.14 6.22
CA LEU A 117 7.43 12.68 6.52
C LEU A 117 6.43 13.22 5.49
N ARG A 118 5.57 12.34 4.96
CA ARG A 118 4.54 12.66 3.98
C ARG A 118 3.16 12.28 4.54
N PRO A 119 2.56 13.13 5.41
CA PRO A 119 1.38 12.76 6.20
C PRO A 119 0.06 12.77 5.43
N GLY A 120 0.06 13.17 4.19
CA GLY A 120 -1.13 13.28 3.35
C GLY A 120 -1.88 14.60 3.55
N PRO A 121 -3.24 14.59 3.55
CA PRO A 121 -4.16 13.45 3.75
C PRO A 121 -4.32 12.52 2.55
N TYR A 122 -3.88 12.92 1.38
CA TYR A 122 -3.79 12.15 0.15
C TYR A 122 -2.33 11.72 -0.10
N VAL A 123 -2.12 10.46 -0.46
CA VAL A 123 -0.76 9.91 -0.62
C VAL A 123 -0.51 9.29 -2.00
N CYS A 124 -1.50 9.06 -2.85
CA CYS A 124 -1.37 8.34 -4.12
C CYS A 124 -0.83 6.92 -3.93
N ALA A 125 0.44 6.72 -4.19
CA ALA A 125 1.27 5.55 -3.85
C ALA A 125 0.78 4.21 -4.39
N GLU A 126 -0.05 4.19 -5.45
CA GLU A 126 -0.73 2.98 -5.97
C GLU A 126 -1.39 2.19 -4.84
N TRP A 127 -1.87 2.95 -3.86
CA TRP A 127 -2.53 2.45 -2.66
C TRP A 127 -4.04 2.66 -2.76
N GLU A 128 -4.79 1.74 -2.19
CA GLU A 128 -6.25 1.78 -2.12
C GLU A 128 -6.76 3.20 -1.82
N PHE A 129 -7.51 3.79 -2.76
CA PHE A 129 -8.10 5.12 -2.67
C PHE A 129 -7.09 6.27 -2.38
N GLY A 130 -5.82 6.10 -2.78
CA GLY A 130 -4.76 7.08 -2.49
C GLY A 130 -4.57 7.34 -1.01
N GLY A 131 -4.81 6.34 -0.16
CA GLY A 131 -4.67 6.40 1.29
C GLY A 131 -5.89 6.95 2.04
N TYR A 132 -6.92 7.40 1.36
CA TYR A 132 -8.15 7.83 2.00
C TYR A 132 -8.96 6.65 2.55
N PRO A 133 -9.61 6.79 3.71
CA PRO A 133 -10.55 5.79 4.18
C PRO A 133 -11.84 5.80 3.35
N ALA A 134 -12.29 4.61 2.94
CA ALA A 134 -13.47 4.43 2.08
C ALA A 134 -14.76 5.02 2.66
N TRP A 135 -14.87 5.10 4.00
CA TRP A 135 -16.05 5.67 4.66
C TRP A 135 -16.30 7.15 4.32
N LEU A 136 -15.31 7.90 3.82
CA LEU A 136 -15.51 9.26 3.32
C LEU A 136 -16.51 9.29 2.17
N LEU A 137 -16.52 8.26 1.31
CA LEU A 137 -17.44 8.17 0.16
C LEU A 137 -18.88 7.83 0.53
N LYS A 138 -19.18 7.54 1.80
CA LYS A 138 -20.56 7.33 2.26
C LYS A 138 -21.42 8.57 2.07
N ASP A 139 -20.86 9.77 2.24
CA ASP A 139 -21.53 11.01 1.87
C ASP A 139 -21.35 11.31 0.37
N HIS A 140 -22.42 11.11 -0.40
CA HIS A 140 -22.41 11.32 -1.85
C HIS A 140 -22.19 12.77 -2.28
N SER A 141 -22.30 13.73 -1.36
CA SER A 141 -22.11 15.16 -1.62
C SER A 141 -20.73 15.67 -1.21
N LEU A 142 -19.90 14.83 -0.56
CA LEU A 142 -18.55 15.19 -0.16
C LEU A 142 -17.66 15.42 -1.39
N VAL A 143 -16.89 16.52 -1.36
CA VAL A 143 -15.91 16.83 -2.41
C VAL A 143 -14.51 16.71 -1.85
N LEU A 144 -13.82 15.64 -2.21
CA LEU A 144 -12.43 15.36 -1.81
C LEU A 144 -11.48 16.43 -2.33
N ARG A 145 -10.37 16.64 -1.60
CA ARG A 145 -9.28 17.57 -1.96
C ARG A 145 -9.82 18.96 -2.31
N SER A 146 -10.62 19.53 -1.40
CA SER A 146 -11.25 20.84 -1.54
C SER A 146 -11.52 21.47 -0.19
N ASN A 147 -11.99 22.70 -0.16
CA ASN A 147 -12.44 23.41 1.05
C ASN A 147 -13.85 22.97 1.54
N ASP A 148 -14.42 21.88 0.99
CA ASP A 148 -15.69 21.35 1.49
C ASP A 148 -15.55 21.00 2.98
N PRO A 149 -16.39 21.57 3.88
CA PRO A 149 -16.35 21.24 5.31
C PRO A 149 -16.47 19.74 5.60
N LYS A 150 -17.22 19.01 4.79
CA LYS A 150 -17.40 17.55 4.91
C LYS A 150 -16.10 16.78 4.69
N PHE A 151 -15.13 17.35 3.96
CA PHE A 151 -13.79 16.83 3.79
C PHE A 151 -12.81 17.41 4.82
N ILE A 152 -12.83 18.72 5.01
CA ILE A 152 -11.87 19.43 5.89
C ILE A 152 -12.01 18.99 7.35
N GLU A 153 -13.23 18.82 7.86
CA GLU A 153 -13.44 18.45 9.26
C GLU A 153 -12.88 17.06 9.61
N PRO A 154 -13.14 15.98 8.84
CA PRO A 154 -12.48 14.71 9.09
C PRO A 154 -10.95 14.77 8.91
N ALA A 155 -10.46 15.48 7.90
CA ALA A 155 -9.02 15.64 7.67
C ALA A 155 -8.32 16.37 8.85
N ALA A 156 -8.96 17.41 9.40
CA ALA A 156 -8.44 18.12 10.56
C ALA A 156 -8.40 17.22 11.82
N ARG A 157 -9.45 16.40 12.04
CA ARG A 157 -9.45 15.41 13.14
C ARG A 157 -8.34 14.37 12.96
N TRP A 158 -8.15 13.89 11.74
CA TRP A 158 -7.08 12.96 11.39
C TRP A 158 -5.71 13.57 11.71
N PHE A 159 -5.39 14.75 11.17
CA PHE A 159 -4.11 15.41 11.43
C PHE A 159 -3.88 15.70 12.92
N LYS A 160 -4.93 16.13 13.64
CA LYS A 160 -4.84 16.33 15.08
C LYS A 160 -4.47 15.03 15.82
N ARG A 161 -5.07 13.90 15.42
CA ARG A 161 -4.76 12.59 16.01
C ARG A 161 -3.34 12.14 15.63
N LEU A 162 -2.96 12.30 14.37
CA LEU A 162 -1.62 11.98 13.88
C LEU A 162 -0.54 12.83 14.57
N GLY A 163 -0.81 14.11 14.78
CA GLY A 163 0.10 15.02 15.47
C GLY A 163 0.42 14.59 16.92
N GLN A 164 -0.53 13.95 17.60
CA GLN A 164 -0.27 13.39 18.95
C GLN A 164 0.80 12.29 18.90
N GLU A 165 0.87 11.51 17.84
CA GLU A 165 1.87 10.45 17.66
C GLU A 165 3.22 10.99 17.14
N LEU A 166 3.20 11.89 16.15
CA LEU A 166 4.38 12.21 15.36
C LEU A 166 4.97 13.59 15.62
N ALA A 167 4.22 14.58 16.11
CA ALA A 167 4.77 15.90 16.38
C ALA A 167 5.90 15.91 17.41
N PRO A 168 5.94 15.02 18.42
CA PRO A 168 7.08 14.88 19.32
C PRO A 168 8.38 14.42 18.65
N LEU A 169 8.28 13.75 17.48
CA LEU A 169 9.42 13.17 16.75
C LEU A 169 10.06 14.14 15.74
N GLN A 170 9.67 15.41 15.75
CA GLN A 170 10.27 16.44 14.88
C GLN A 170 11.70 16.77 15.32
N VAL A 171 12.52 17.18 14.37
CA VAL A 171 13.95 17.46 14.56
C VAL A 171 14.19 18.53 15.63
N GLY A 172 13.36 19.57 15.69
CA GLY A 172 13.42 20.59 16.73
C GLY A 172 13.00 20.12 18.14
N ASN A 173 12.51 18.88 18.28
CA ASN A 173 12.24 18.23 19.57
C ASN A 173 13.26 17.10 19.88
N GLY A 174 14.31 16.94 19.05
CA GLY A 174 15.28 15.85 19.17
C GLY A 174 14.89 14.56 18.42
N GLY A 175 13.81 14.57 17.65
CA GLY A 175 13.43 13.46 16.76
C GLY A 175 14.12 13.53 15.40
N PRO A 176 13.86 12.58 14.50
CA PRO A 176 14.51 12.53 13.19
C PRO A 176 13.75 13.25 12.07
N ILE A 177 12.49 13.70 12.27
CA ILE A 177 11.67 14.29 11.21
C ILE A 177 12.20 15.67 10.84
N ILE A 178 12.84 15.80 9.68
CA ILE A 178 13.41 17.07 9.17
C ILE A 178 12.44 17.83 8.25
N LEU A 179 11.70 17.11 7.39
CA LEU A 179 10.73 17.68 6.46
C LEU A 179 9.35 17.08 6.70
N VAL A 180 8.30 17.88 6.50
CA VAL A 180 6.90 17.45 6.51
C VAL A 180 6.20 18.00 5.27
N GLN A 181 5.67 17.10 4.44
CA GLN A 181 4.98 17.46 3.21
C GLN A 181 3.57 17.97 3.48
N VAL A 182 3.16 19.01 2.76
CA VAL A 182 1.80 19.53 2.72
C VAL A 182 1.11 18.99 1.49
N GLU A 183 0.11 18.11 1.68
CA GLU A 183 -0.64 17.45 0.60
C GLU A 183 0.27 16.54 -0.28
N ASN A 184 -0.13 16.18 -1.50
CA ASN A 184 0.70 15.49 -2.47
C ASN A 184 0.23 15.76 -3.90
N GLU A 185 1.12 16.28 -4.76
CA GLU A 185 0.88 16.50 -6.18
C GLU A 185 -0.45 17.21 -6.48
N TYR A 186 -0.77 18.22 -5.67
CA TYR A 186 -2.05 18.91 -5.81
C TYR A 186 -2.18 19.62 -7.14
N GLY A 187 -1.08 20.07 -7.73
CA GLY A 187 -1.07 20.75 -9.02
C GLY A 187 -1.52 19.88 -10.19
N SER A 188 -1.43 18.54 -10.08
CA SER A 188 -1.99 17.61 -11.05
C SER A 188 -3.51 17.39 -10.89
N PHE A 189 -4.06 17.78 -9.73
CA PHE A 189 -5.46 17.58 -9.36
C PHE A 189 -6.29 18.86 -9.43
N GLY A 190 -5.71 20.00 -9.04
CA GLY A 190 -6.38 21.28 -8.93
C GLY A 190 -5.42 22.45 -8.80
N ASN A 191 -5.97 23.63 -8.51
CA ASN A 191 -5.22 24.87 -8.36
C ASN A 191 -5.79 25.77 -7.24
N ASP A 192 -6.50 25.18 -6.27
CA ASP A 192 -7.07 25.91 -5.14
C ASP A 192 -6.02 26.11 -4.03
N HIS A 193 -5.29 27.22 -4.12
CA HIS A 193 -4.29 27.60 -3.12
C HIS A 193 -4.91 27.82 -1.72
N ALA A 194 -6.20 28.19 -1.62
CA ALA A 194 -6.86 28.31 -0.33
C ALA A 194 -7.02 26.94 0.35
N TYR A 195 -7.26 25.87 -0.42
CA TYR A 195 -7.23 24.51 0.07
C TYR A 195 -5.83 24.09 0.56
N MET A 196 -4.80 24.41 -0.21
CA MET A 196 -3.41 24.11 0.18
C MET A 196 -3.01 24.84 1.46
N GLU A 197 -3.38 26.14 1.60
CA GLU A 197 -3.20 26.91 2.84
C GLU A 197 -3.97 26.32 4.01
N LYS A 198 -5.20 25.85 3.77
CA LYS A 198 -5.99 25.19 4.80
C LYS A 198 -5.32 23.89 5.28
N THR A 199 -4.77 23.10 4.34
CA THR A 199 -4.05 21.86 4.64
C THR A 199 -2.77 22.15 5.44
N ARG A 200 -2.00 23.17 5.06
CA ARG A 200 -0.86 23.66 5.85
C ARG A 200 -1.30 24.05 7.26
N GLY A 201 -2.38 24.83 7.37
CA GLY A 201 -2.93 25.24 8.67
C GLY A 201 -3.27 24.08 9.58
N MET A 202 -3.92 23.04 9.05
CA MET A 202 -4.26 21.82 9.80
C MET A 202 -3.00 21.09 10.32
N LEU A 203 -1.91 21.04 9.55
CA LEU A 203 -0.64 20.45 10.00
C LEU A 203 0.01 21.28 11.11
N VAL A 204 0.01 22.61 10.98
CA VAL A 204 0.53 23.52 12.02
C VAL A 204 -0.28 23.38 13.31
N GLU A 205 -1.60 23.35 13.22
CA GLU A 205 -2.51 23.14 14.37
C GLU A 205 -2.32 21.76 15.01
N ALA A 206 -1.94 20.74 14.23
CA ALA A 206 -1.59 19.40 14.72
C ALA A 206 -0.22 19.34 15.39
N GLY A 207 0.57 20.43 15.38
CA GLY A 207 1.85 20.54 16.06
C GLY A 207 3.09 20.36 15.18
N PHE A 208 2.95 20.26 13.87
CA PHE A 208 4.09 20.18 12.96
C PHE A 208 4.72 21.56 12.72
N THR A 209 5.43 22.07 13.73
CA THR A 209 6.04 23.41 13.76
C THR A 209 7.54 23.39 14.04
N LYS A 210 8.15 22.22 14.17
CA LYS A 210 9.54 22.01 14.54
C LYS A 210 10.34 21.24 13.49
N SER A 211 9.77 21.10 12.30
CA SER A 211 10.37 20.60 11.05
C SER A 211 10.06 21.58 9.93
N GLN A 212 10.79 21.55 8.84
CA GLN A 212 10.52 22.38 7.68
C GLN A 212 9.32 21.81 6.91
N LEU A 213 8.28 22.60 6.65
CA LEU A 213 7.19 22.22 5.75
C LEU A 213 7.64 22.42 4.29
N TYR A 214 7.14 21.57 3.38
CA TYR A 214 7.36 21.68 1.93
C TYR A 214 6.16 21.18 1.14
N THR A 215 6.09 21.51 -0.16
CA THR A 215 5.13 20.93 -1.12
C THR A 215 5.84 20.10 -2.17
N ALA A 216 5.12 19.22 -2.89
CA ALA A 216 5.66 18.37 -3.94
C ALA A 216 4.69 18.29 -5.12
N ASP A 217 5.21 18.52 -6.34
CA ASP A 217 4.45 18.45 -7.59
C ASP A 217 5.38 18.05 -8.75
N GLY A 218 4.87 17.72 -9.93
CA GLY A 218 5.66 17.74 -11.15
C GLY A 218 6.13 19.16 -11.47
N ALA A 219 7.27 19.34 -12.14
CA ALA A 219 7.85 20.66 -12.36
C ALA A 219 6.88 21.66 -13.02
N GLU A 220 6.10 21.22 -14.00
CA GLU A 220 5.09 22.04 -14.69
C GLU A 220 3.86 22.36 -13.82
N GLN A 221 3.56 21.53 -12.83
CA GLN A 221 2.41 21.65 -11.93
C GLN A 221 2.70 22.54 -10.70
N VAL A 222 3.95 22.86 -10.43
CA VAL A 222 4.37 23.72 -9.29
C VAL A 222 3.55 25.02 -9.18
N PRO A 223 3.26 25.77 -10.25
CA PRO A 223 2.45 26.99 -10.14
C PRO A 223 1.02 26.73 -9.66
N ALA A 224 0.46 25.57 -9.92
CA ALA A 224 -0.91 25.20 -9.54
C ALA A 224 -1.00 24.64 -8.11
N GLY A 225 -0.04 23.80 -7.69
CA GLY A 225 -0.12 23.05 -6.44
C GLY A 225 0.74 23.58 -5.30
N ALA A 226 1.88 24.21 -5.58
CA ALA A 226 2.82 24.59 -4.54
C ALA A 226 2.45 25.90 -3.83
N LEU A 227 2.78 25.98 -2.53
CA LEU A 227 2.70 27.23 -1.77
C LEU A 227 3.95 28.10 -2.01
N PRO A 228 3.78 29.40 -2.31
CA PRO A 228 4.89 30.25 -2.75
C PRO A 228 6.03 30.44 -1.74
N ASP A 229 5.70 30.41 -0.46
CA ASP A 229 6.61 30.65 0.67
C ASP A 229 7.24 29.36 1.22
N LEU A 230 6.84 28.18 0.72
CA LEU A 230 7.44 26.92 1.10
C LEU A 230 8.44 26.42 0.04
N PRO A 231 9.49 25.68 0.45
CA PRO A 231 10.29 24.93 -0.49
C PRO A 231 9.42 23.92 -1.25
N VAL A 232 9.78 23.64 -2.50
CA VAL A 232 9.08 22.68 -3.34
C VAL A 232 10.02 21.56 -3.75
N GLY A 233 9.57 20.32 -3.59
CA GLY A 233 10.14 19.16 -4.25
C GLY A 233 9.47 18.94 -5.61
N ILE A 234 10.20 18.36 -6.56
CA ILE A 234 9.61 17.94 -7.83
C ILE A 234 9.68 16.43 -7.98
N ASN A 235 8.64 15.86 -8.60
CA ASN A 235 8.50 14.43 -8.81
C ASN A 235 8.68 14.11 -10.30
N PHE A 236 9.63 13.23 -10.63
CA PHE A 236 9.87 12.79 -12.01
C PHE A 236 10.71 11.50 -12.05
N GLY A 237 10.64 10.77 -13.19
CA GLY A 237 11.38 9.54 -13.42
C GLY A 237 12.75 9.74 -14.06
N GLY A 238 13.64 8.78 -13.85
CA GLY A 238 15.02 8.76 -14.34
C GLY A 238 15.28 7.84 -15.54
N THR A 239 14.27 7.19 -16.10
CA THR A 239 14.43 6.19 -17.17
C THR A 239 14.95 6.76 -18.49
N ASP A 240 14.71 8.05 -18.75
CA ASP A 240 15.18 8.76 -19.92
C ASP A 240 16.49 9.51 -19.62
N ALA A 241 17.49 9.36 -20.48
CA ALA A 241 18.78 10.03 -20.34
C ALA A 241 18.63 11.56 -20.29
N GLY A 242 19.16 12.20 -19.24
CA GLY A 242 19.09 13.65 -19.03
C GLY A 242 17.74 14.16 -18.54
N ALA A 243 16.82 13.29 -18.11
CA ALA A 243 15.53 13.69 -17.54
C ALA A 243 15.71 14.68 -16.37
N ALA A 244 16.59 14.36 -15.42
CA ALA A 244 16.85 15.22 -14.26
C ALA A 244 17.26 16.64 -14.65
N ARG A 245 18.11 16.78 -15.66
CA ARG A 245 18.52 18.12 -16.13
C ARG A 245 17.33 18.91 -16.66
N ARG A 246 16.47 18.32 -17.49
CA ARG A 246 15.31 19.00 -18.08
C ARG A 246 14.33 19.44 -17.01
N GLU A 247 13.99 18.56 -16.09
CA GLU A 247 13.01 18.87 -15.03
C GLU A 247 13.50 19.98 -14.09
N PHE A 248 14.77 19.97 -13.69
CA PHE A 248 15.33 21.06 -12.89
C PHE A 248 15.52 22.36 -13.66
N GLU A 249 15.75 22.33 -14.97
CA GLU A 249 15.74 23.54 -15.80
C GLU A 249 14.34 24.17 -15.88
N GLU A 250 13.27 23.37 -15.93
CA GLU A 250 11.89 23.88 -15.83
C GLU A 250 11.62 24.47 -14.43
N LEU A 251 11.98 23.75 -13.36
CA LEU A 251 11.82 24.27 -12.00
C LEU A 251 12.54 25.62 -11.80
N LYS A 252 13.74 25.77 -12.30
CA LYS A 252 14.52 27.03 -12.17
C LYS A 252 13.85 28.23 -12.78
N LYS A 253 12.99 28.07 -13.79
CA LYS A 253 12.21 29.18 -14.38
C LYS A 253 11.20 29.74 -13.37
N ILE A 254 10.75 28.92 -12.42
CA ILE A 254 9.70 29.22 -11.43
C ILE A 254 10.32 29.50 -10.05
N ARG A 255 11.32 28.70 -9.67
CA ARG A 255 12.04 28.72 -8.38
C ARG A 255 13.56 28.82 -8.60
N PRO A 256 14.10 30.00 -9.02
CA PRO A 256 15.51 30.11 -9.43
C PRO A 256 16.51 29.88 -8.29
N ASN A 257 16.10 30.10 -7.06
CA ASN A 257 17.01 30.14 -5.90
C ASN A 257 17.10 28.81 -5.11
N GLY A 258 16.33 27.76 -5.49
CA GLY A 258 16.27 26.52 -4.73
C GLY A 258 15.53 26.62 -3.38
N PRO A 259 15.65 25.65 -2.46
CA PRO A 259 16.47 24.45 -2.60
C PRO A 259 15.97 23.54 -3.71
N PHE A 260 16.89 22.84 -4.39
CA PHE A 260 16.54 21.89 -5.45
C PHE A 260 16.44 20.49 -4.87
N PHE A 261 15.25 19.90 -4.97
CA PHE A 261 14.93 18.61 -4.39
C PHE A 261 14.04 17.79 -5.34
N ASN A 262 14.49 16.61 -5.72
CA ASN A 262 13.60 15.61 -6.30
C ASN A 262 13.00 14.81 -5.16
N SER A 263 11.72 15.07 -4.84
CA SER A 263 11.01 14.47 -3.71
C SER A 263 10.47 13.09 -4.00
N GLU A 264 10.29 12.74 -5.26
CA GLU A 264 10.09 11.38 -5.77
C GLU A 264 10.90 11.19 -7.05
N TYR A 265 12.04 10.57 -6.92
CA TYR A 265 12.82 10.11 -8.06
C TYR A 265 12.35 8.72 -8.45
N TRP A 266 11.43 8.64 -9.44
CA TRP A 266 10.87 7.38 -9.90
C TRP A 266 11.95 6.56 -10.62
N ASP A 267 12.52 5.64 -9.89
CA ASP A 267 13.61 4.75 -10.33
C ASP A 267 13.11 3.37 -10.77
N GLY A 268 11.82 3.22 -10.93
CA GLY A 268 11.11 2.02 -11.35
C GLY A 268 9.67 2.35 -11.75
N TRP A 269 8.82 1.33 -11.81
CA TRP A 269 7.39 1.47 -12.03
C TRP A 269 6.61 0.28 -11.47
N PHE A 270 5.32 0.43 -11.32
CA PHE A 270 4.40 -0.57 -10.77
C PHE A 270 3.67 -1.35 -11.86
N ASP A 271 3.08 -2.48 -11.49
CA ASP A 271 2.38 -3.41 -12.37
C ASP A 271 0.86 -3.31 -12.22
N HIS A 272 0.16 -3.51 -13.35
CA HIS A 272 -1.29 -3.68 -13.37
C HIS A 272 -1.69 -5.11 -13.72
N TRP A 273 -2.82 -5.59 -13.17
CA TRP A 273 -3.38 -6.88 -13.55
C TRP A 273 -3.71 -6.94 -15.04
N GLY A 274 -3.09 -7.92 -15.74
CA GLY A 274 -3.22 -8.13 -17.18
C GLY A 274 -2.25 -7.32 -18.03
N GLY A 275 -1.40 -6.48 -17.40
CA GLY A 275 -0.29 -5.78 -18.04
C GLY A 275 1.03 -6.57 -18.03
N PRO A 276 2.09 -6.03 -18.62
CA PRO A 276 3.45 -6.58 -18.47
C PRO A 276 4.01 -6.26 -17.08
N HIS A 277 5.06 -6.99 -16.68
CA HIS A 277 5.89 -6.60 -15.55
C HIS A 277 6.78 -5.41 -15.93
N ALA A 278 6.78 -4.38 -15.11
CA ALA A 278 7.55 -3.16 -15.32
C ALA A 278 9.06 -3.42 -15.11
N SER A 279 9.86 -2.81 -15.94
CA SER A 279 11.32 -2.85 -15.87
C SER A 279 11.89 -1.59 -16.49
N THR A 280 12.86 -0.97 -15.85
CA THR A 280 13.42 0.31 -16.22
C THR A 280 14.92 0.23 -16.56
N ASN A 281 15.50 1.33 -17.07
CA ASN A 281 16.91 1.36 -17.43
C ASN A 281 17.78 1.85 -16.26
N ALA A 282 18.28 0.93 -15.47
CA ALA A 282 19.10 1.21 -14.29
C ALA A 282 20.34 2.10 -14.55
N VAL A 283 20.92 2.04 -15.76
CA VAL A 283 22.08 2.88 -16.11
C VAL A 283 21.66 4.34 -16.30
N ASN A 284 20.58 4.60 -17.05
CA ASN A 284 20.06 5.97 -17.22
C ASN A 284 19.65 6.57 -15.87
N GLU A 285 19.04 5.76 -15.00
CA GLU A 285 18.66 6.19 -13.65
C GLU A 285 19.87 6.51 -12.79
N ALA A 286 20.91 5.68 -12.82
CA ALA A 286 22.15 5.96 -12.11
C ALA A 286 22.85 7.22 -12.64
N ASP A 287 22.85 7.46 -13.96
CA ASP A 287 23.41 8.67 -14.57
C ASP A 287 22.64 9.94 -14.17
N ASN A 288 21.31 9.88 -14.13
CA ASN A 288 20.49 11.02 -13.65
C ASN A 288 20.72 11.28 -12.15
N LEU A 289 20.84 10.22 -11.34
CA LEU A 289 21.19 10.33 -9.92
C LEU A 289 22.58 10.97 -9.73
N ASP A 290 23.61 10.48 -10.42
CA ASP A 290 24.98 11.04 -10.40
C ASP A 290 24.98 12.52 -10.78
N TRP A 291 24.19 12.90 -11.80
CA TRP A 291 24.07 14.29 -12.20
C TRP A 291 23.44 15.16 -11.10
N MET A 292 22.32 14.72 -10.48
CA MET A 292 21.66 15.48 -9.41
C MET A 292 22.58 15.66 -8.20
N LEU A 293 23.25 14.59 -7.76
CA LEU A 293 24.14 14.67 -6.61
C LEU A 293 25.30 15.62 -6.84
N LYS A 294 25.93 15.60 -8.02
CA LYS A 294 27.01 16.52 -8.42
C LYS A 294 26.58 17.99 -8.48
N GLN A 295 25.30 18.28 -8.69
CA GLN A 295 24.78 19.64 -8.60
C GLN A 295 24.53 20.07 -7.14
N GLY A 296 24.71 19.17 -6.16
CA GLY A 296 24.35 19.40 -4.77
C GLY A 296 22.82 19.35 -4.53
N TYR A 297 22.04 18.77 -5.45
CA TYR A 297 20.59 18.65 -5.31
C TYR A 297 20.23 17.50 -4.39
N SER A 298 19.18 17.69 -3.61
CA SER A 298 18.61 16.65 -2.76
C SER A 298 17.75 15.69 -3.57
N VAL A 299 17.68 14.42 -3.13
CA VAL A 299 16.90 13.38 -3.81
C VAL A 299 16.26 12.43 -2.80
N SER A 300 15.06 11.95 -3.13
CA SER A 300 14.39 10.82 -2.48
C SER A 300 14.05 9.77 -3.54
N LEU A 301 14.71 8.62 -3.46
CA LEU A 301 14.46 7.48 -4.37
C LEU A 301 13.02 6.98 -4.17
N TYR A 302 12.24 6.93 -5.21
CA TYR A 302 10.90 6.36 -5.21
C TYR A 302 10.84 5.20 -6.21
N MET A 303 10.93 3.96 -5.75
CA MET A 303 11.04 3.52 -4.36
C MET A 303 12.47 3.07 -4.05
N PHE A 304 12.93 3.25 -2.81
CA PHE A 304 14.08 2.48 -2.32
C PHE A 304 13.70 1.02 -2.07
N HIS A 305 12.51 0.79 -1.51
CA HIS A 305 11.90 -0.51 -1.30
C HIS A 305 10.38 -0.39 -1.44
N GLY A 306 9.83 -0.98 -2.49
CA GLY A 306 8.39 -0.95 -2.72
C GLY A 306 7.60 -1.84 -1.75
N GLY A 307 8.01 -3.09 -1.57
CA GLY A 307 7.35 -4.06 -0.70
C GLY A 307 6.05 -4.62 -1.26
N THR A 308 5.06 -4.88 -0.40
CA THR A 308 3.81 -5.57 -0.74
C THR A 308 2.59 -4.80 -0.27
N SER A 309 1.61 -4.57 -1.14
CA SER A 309 0.30 -4.04 -0.78
C SER A 309 -0.58 -5.14 -0.20
N PHE A 310 -0.25 -5.57 1.04
CA PHE A 310 -0.91 -6.69 1.69
C PHE A 310 -2.44 -6.54 1.78
N GLY A 311 -3.13 -7.65 1.72
CA GLY A 311 -4.58 -7.70 1.85
C GLY A 311 -5.29 -7.07 0.66
N TRP A 312 -6.02 -5.99 0.92
CA TRP A 312 -6.85 -5.29 -0.06
C TRP A 312 -6.26 -3.93 -0.48
N MET A 313 -4.98 -3.66 -0.17
CA MET A 313 -4.43 -2.32 -0.19
C MET A 313 -3.84 -1.87 -1.54
N ASN A 314 -3.84 -2.71 -2.57
CA ASN A 314 -3.53 -2.23 -3.92
C ASN A 314 -4.61 -1.25 -4.41
N GLY A 315 -4.19 -0.17 -5.05
CA GLY A 315 -5.06 0.78 -5.71
C GLY A 315 -5.40 0.41 -7.15
N ALA A 316 -5.74 1.40 -7.92
CA ALA A 316 -5.97 1.30 -9.36
C ALA A 316 -5.68 2.65 -10.02
N ASN A 317 -5.29 2.63 -11.30
CA ASN A 317 -5.14 3.81 -12.13
C ASN A 317 -6.30 3.96 -13.13
N SER A 318 -6.57 5.18 -13.56
CA SER A 318 -7.52 5.48 -14.60
C SER A 318 -7.27 6.86 -15.21
N ASN A 319 -7.40 6.95 -16.52
CA ASN A 319 -7.42 8.23 -17.24
C ASN A 319 -8.85 8.71 -17.58
N GLY A 320 -9.88 8.08 -16.97
CA GLY A 320 -11.29 8.35 -17.23
C GLY A 320 -11.93 7.46 -18.30
N LYS A 321 -11.15 6.69 -19.03
CA LYS A 321 -11.64 5.77 -20.08
C LYS A 321 -11.29 4.32 -19.79
N ASN A 322 -10.16 4.07 -19.15
CA ASN A 322 -9.69 2.76 -18.72
C ASN A 322 -9.81 2.62 -17.19
N TYR A 323 -9.66 1.41 -16.72
CA TYR A 323 -9.51 1.07 -15.31
C TYR A 323 -8.46 -0.02 -15.20
N GLU A 324 -7.39 0.26 -14.49
CA GLU A 324 -6.20 -0.58 -14.42
C GLU A 324 -5.86 -0.83 -12.94
N PRO A 325 -6.37 -1.93 -12.35
CA PRO A 325 -6.08 -2.27 -10.96
C PRO A 325 -4.64 -2.75 -10.82
N ASP A 326 -3.96 -2.25 -9.78
CA ASP A 326 -2.58 -2.59 -9.46
C ASP A 326 -2.51 -4.02 -8.91
N VAL A 327 -1.36 -4.69 -9.08
CA VAL A 327 -1.13 -6.00 -8.47
C VAL A 327 -0.84 -5.86 -6.96
N THR A 328 -0.80 -6.98 -6.24
CA THR A 328 -0.48 -7.00 -4.81
C THR A 328 1.00 -6.67 -4.54
N SER A 329 1.91 -7.19 -5.35
CA SER A 329 3.32 -6.84 -5.26
C SER A 329 3.55 -5.38 -5.63
N TYR A 330 4.28 -4.66 -4.81
CA TYR A 330 4.78 -3.34 -5.14
C TYR A 330 6.30 -3.40 -5.33
N ASP A 331 6.78 -4.41 -6.05
CA ASP A 331 8.21 -4.63 -6.34
C ASP A 331 8.85 -3.38 -6.92
N TYR A 332 8.17 -2.71 -7.82
CA TYR A 332 8.50 -1.40 -8.40
C TYR A 332 9.78 -1.41 -9.25
N ASP A 333 10.41 -2.56 -9.49
CA ASP A 333 11.78 -2.66 -10.06
C ASP A 333 12.77 -1.79 -9.27
N SER A 334 12.60 -1.71 -7.94
CA SER A 334 13.34 -0.81 -7.05
C SER A 334 14.71 -1.37 -6.64
N PRO A 335 15.60 -0.57 -6.01
CA PRO A 335 16.89 -1.03 -5.48
C PRO A 335 16.81 -2.24 -4.55
N LEU A 336 15.75 -2.37 -3.74
CA LEU A 336 15.45 -3.60 -3.01
C LEU A 336 14.22 -4.27 -3.61
N ASP A 337 14.29 -5.56 -3.95
CA ASP A 337 13.14 -6.33 -4.42
C ASP A 337 12.03 -6.42 -3.35
N GLU A 338 10.87 -6.99 -3.70
CA GLU A 338 9.70 -7.11 -2.80
C GLU A 338 10.06 -7.72 -1.43
N SER A 339 11.03 -8.63 -1.37
CA SER A 339 11.50 -9.26 -0.13
C SER A 339 12.62 -8.49 0.58
N GLY A 340 13.12 -7.39 0.00
CA GLY A 340 14.18 -6.54 0.54
C GLY A 340 15.60 -6.97 0.17
N ARG A 341 15.78 -7.74 -0.89
CA ARG A 341 17.09 -8.15 -1.40
C ARG A 341 17.65 -7.11 -2.36
N PRO A 342 18.96 -6.80 -2.27
CA PRO A 342 19.59 -5.89 -3.21
C PRO A 342 19.47 -6.38 -4.65
N THR A 343 19.01 -5.50 -5.53
CA THR A 343 19.01 -5.69 -6.99
C THR A 343 20.30 -5.15 -7.61
N ALA A 344 20.45 -5.27 -8.91
CA ALA A 344 21.57 -4.65 -9.64
C ALA A 344 21.54 -3.11 -9.48
N LYS A 345 20.35 -2.53 -9.44
CA LYS A 345 20.13 -1.09 -9.24
C LYS A 345 20.65 -0.60 -7.90
N TYR A 346 20.46 -1.38 -6.82
CA TYR A 346 21.04 -1.09 -5.51
C TYR A 346 22.56 -0.89 -5.58
N SER A 347 23.27 -1.77 -6.27
CA SER A 347 24.73 -1.70 -6.40
C SER A 347 25.18 -0.46 -7.17
N LEU A 348 24.51 -0.15 -8.29
CA LEU A 348 24.79 1.04 -9.10
C LEU A 348 24.58 2.34 -8.30
N PHE A 349 23.46 2.46 -7.62
CA PHE A 349 23.15 3.67 -6.82
C PHE A 349 24.11 3.83 -5.64
N ARG A 350 24.46 2.73 -4.96
CA ARG A 350 25.47 2.74 -3.91
C ARG A 350 26.83 3.26 -4.42
N GLU A 351 27.28 2.85 -5.60
CA GLU A 351 28.53 3.33 -6.21
C GLU A 351 28.46 4.82 -6.53
N VAL A 352 27.35 5.28 -7.10
CA VAL A 352 27.12 6.70 -7.41
C VAL A 352 27.17 7.55 -6.14
N ILE A 353 26.42 7.16 -5.10
CA ILE A 353 26.33 7.91 -3.84
C ILE A 353 27.70 7.92 -3.13
N ALA A 354 28.41 6.79 -3.06
CA ALA A 354 29.72 6.71 -2.44
C ALA A 354 30.77 7.59 -3.16
N LYS A 355 30.72 7.66 -4.48
CA LYS A 355 31.60 8.48 -5.31
C LYS A 355 31.35 9.98 -5.09
N ASP A 356 30.09 10.39 -5.03
CA ASP A 356 29.72 11.79 -4.86
C ASP A 356 30.03 12.30 -3.45
N THR A 357 29.60 11.56 -2.43
CA THR A 357 29.81 11.93 -1.03
C THR A 357 31.24 11.76 -0.55
N GLY A 358 32.07 11.01 -1.28
CA GLY A 358 33.42 10.61 -0.84
C GLY A 358 33.42 9.71 0.41
N ALA A 359 32.27 9.25 0.86
CA ALA A 359 32.10 8.40 2.04
C ALA A 359 32.21 6.92 1.66
N THR A 360 32.72 6.11 2.58
CA THR A 360 32.63 4.65 2.47
C THR A 360 31.40 4.18 3.23
N PRO A 361 30.30 3.80 2.54
CA PRO A 361 29.11 3.33 3.22
C PRO A 361 29.37 2.03 4.00
N PRO A 362 28.62 1.73 5.07
CA PRO A 362 28.71 0.47 5.80
C PRO A 362 28.59 -0.76 4.88
N ALA A 363 29.08 -1.91 5.34
CA ALA A 363 28.87 -3.17 4.62
C ALA A 363 27.36 -3.46 4.48
N VAL A 364 26.98 -4.01 3.31
CA VAL A 364 25.60 -4.43 3.06
C VAL A 364 25.23 -5.55 4.03
N PRO A 365 24.13 -5.43 4.80
CA PRO A 365 23.69 -6.47 5.71
C PRO A 365 23.40 -7.79 4.98
N ALA A 366 23.48 -8.90 5.73
CA ALA A 366 23.02 -10.19 5.21
C ALA A 366 21.48 -10.14 5.05
N VAL A 367 21.02 -10.61 3.89
CA VAL A 367 19.58 -10.70 3.60
C VAL A 367 18.91 -11.87 4.31
N ALA A 368 17.62 -11.75 4.59
CA ALA A 368 16.81 -12.85 5.10
C ALA A 368 16.88 -14.05 4.15
N PRO A 369 16.98 -15.30 4.66
CA PRO A 369 16.98 -16.47 3.80
C PRO A 369 15.59 -16.68 3.16
N THR A 370 15.57 -17.29 1.97
CA THR A 370 14.32 -17.82 1.39
C THR A 370 14.31 -19.33 1.45
N MET A 371 13.10 -19.90 1.41
CA MET A 371 12.90 -21.35 1.40
C MET A 371 11.92 -21.77 0.31
N LYS A 372 12.01 -23.03 -0.09
CA LYS A 372 11.00 -23.73 -0.89
C LYS A 372 10.09 -24.54 0.03
N ILE A 373 8.79 -24.52 -0.26
CA ILE A 373 7.81 -25.40 0.36
C ILE A 373 7.34 -26.37 -0.72
N PRO A 374 7.47 -27.70 -0.51
CA PRO A 374 6.97 -28.69 -1.45
C PRO A 374 5.49 -28.48 -1.76
N GLU A 375 5.03 -28.99 -2.91
CA GLU A 375 3.61 -28.91 -3.27
C GLU A 375 2.71 -29.51 -2.17
N PHE A 376 1.68 -28.76 -1.79
CA PHE A 376 0.65 -29.18 -0.84
C PHE A 376 -0.75 -28.87 -1.38
N LYS A 377 -1.75 -29.62 -0.92
CA LYS A 377 -3.10 -29.61 -1.49
C LYS A 377 -4.07 -28.85 -0.61
N ALA A 378 -4.97 -28.10 -1.22
CA ALA A 378 -6.15 -27.59 -0.58
C ALA A 378 -7.22 -28.70 -0.50
N GLU A 379 -7.24 -29.43 0.62
CA GLU A 379 -8.07 -30.61 0.81
C GLU A 379 -9.50 -30.31 1.29
N GLN A 380 -9.70 -29.13 1.85
CA GLN A 380 -10.98 -28.71 2.42
C GLN A 380 -11.51 -27.50 1.68
N ALA A 381 -12.83 -27.42 1.55
CA ALA A 381 -13.48 -26.31 0.90
C ALA A 381 -14.84 -25.98 1.52
N VAL A 382 -15.28 -24.74 1.32
CA VAL A 382 -16.65 -24.29 1.59
C VAL A 382 -17.10 -23.30 0.51
N ALA A 383 -18.30 -23.51 -0.03
CA ALA A 383 -18.86 -22.60 -1.02
C ALA A 383 -19.29 -21.28 -0.36
N LEU A 384 -19.04 -20.15 -1.04
CA LEU A 384 -19.45 -18.81 -0.60
C LEU A 384 -20.94 -18.76 -0.21
N TRP A 385 -21.79 -19.45 -0.97
CA TRP A 385 -23.25 -19.50 -0.76
C TRP A 385 -23.68 -20.10 0.58
N LYS A 386 -22.80 -20.83 1.26
CA LYS A 386 -23.05 -21.45 2.58
C LYS A 386 -22.63 -20.55 3.75
N VAL A 387 -21.89 -19.51 3.48
CA VAL A 387 -21.33 -18.60 4.49
C VAL A 387 -21.78 -17.15 4.32
N LEU A 388 -22.85 -16.93 3.56
CA LEU A 388 -23.42 -15.59 3.38
C LEU A 388 -23.90 -15.02 4.71
N PRO A 389 -23.62 -13.74 5.02
CA PRO A 389 -24.16 -13.04 6.17
C PRO A 389 -25.68 -12.78 6.01
N ALA A 390 -26.28 -12.09 6.96
CA ALA A 390 -27.64 -11.58 6.80
C ALA A 390 -27.71 -10.55 5.66
N ALA A 391 -28.78 -10.62 4.86
CA ALA A 391 -29.02 -9.68 3.77
C ALA A 391 -29.49 -8.32 4.30
N VAL A 392 -29.12 -7.27 3.61
CA VAL A 392 -29.74 -5.94 3.70
C VAL A 392 -30.77 -5.82 2.60
N HIS A 393 -32.04 -5.67 2.98
CA HIS A 393 -33.14 -5.50 2.02
C HIS A 393 -33.24 -4.05 1.55
N SER A 394 -33.25 -3.81 0.24
CA SER A 394 -33.36 -2.47 -0.33
C SER A 394 -34.13 -2.50 -1.67
N GLN A 395 -34.91 -1.45 -1.93
CA GLN A 395 -35.55 -1.28 -3.23
C GLN A 395 -34.56 -0.87 -4.32
N GLN A 396 -33.48 -0.18 -3.92
CA GLN A 396 -32.42 0.29 -4.83
C GLN A 396 -31.10 -0.40 -4.49
N LEU A 397 -30.18 -0.41 -5.46
CA LEU A 397 -28.81 -0.82 -5.24
C LEU A 397 -28.14 0.12 -4.23
N GLN A 398 -27.26 -0.44 -3.41
CA GLN A 398 -26.40 0.30 -2.49
C GLN A 398 -24.94 -0.08 -2.79
N SER A 399 -24.07 0.91 -2.72
CA SER A 399 -22.63 0.68 -2.84
C SER A 399 -22.06 0.02 -1.57
N MET A 400 -20.81 -0.45 -1.64
CA MET A 400 -20.10 -0.94 -0.46
C MET A 400 -20.04 0.14 0.63
N GLU A 401 -19.76 1.39 0.26
CA GLU A 401 -19.62 2.53 1.17
C GLU A 401 -20.94 2.89 1.86
N ASP A 402 -22.07 2.80 1.14
CA ASP A 402 -23.40 3.00 1.74
C ASP A 402 -23.65 2.02 2.89
N LEU A 403 -23.14 0.78 2.74
CA LEU A 403 -23.24 -0.28 3.73
C LEU A 403 -22.10 -0.28 4.77
N GLY A 404 -21.17 0.68 4.69
CA GLY A 404 -20.02 0.78 5.58
C GLY A 404 -18.94 -0.28 5.34
N GLN A 405 -18.94 -0.90 4.16
CA GLN A 405 -17.93 -1.88 3.74
C GLN A 405 -16.81 -1.19 2.96
N ALA A 406 -15.56 -1.45 3.32
CA ALA A 406 -14.40 -0.87 2.65
C ALA A 406 -13.89 -1.74 1.48
N TYR A 407 -13.77 -3.06 1.68
CA TYR A 407 -13.09 -3.98 0.76
C TYR A 407 -13.91 -5.24 0.50
N GLY A 408 -13.37 -6.13 -0.33
CA GLY A 408 -13.88 -7.48 -0.56
C GLY A 408 -14.89 -7.55 -1.69
N TYR A 409 -15.99 -8.24 -1.43
CA TYR A 409 -17.04 -8.52 -2.42
C TYR A 409 -18.39 -8.01 -1.92
N ILE A 410 -19.32 -7.83 -2.85
CA ILE A 410 -20.73 -7.56 -2.53
C ILE A 410 -21.60 -8.39 -3.45
N LEU A 411 -22.63 -9.06 -2.88
CA LEU A 411 -23.57 -9.85 -3.63
C LEU A 411 -24.92 -9.16 -3.66
N TYR A 412 -25.45 -8.96 -4.87
CA TYR A 412 -26.80 -8.46 -5.11
C TYR A 412 -27.66 -9.61 -5.59
N ARG A 413 -28.75 -9.89 -4.90
CA ARG A 413 -29.70 -10.95 -5.19
C ARG A 413 -31.09 -10.38 -5.41
N THR A 414 -31.79 -10.84 -6.43
CA THR A 414 -33.21 -10.53 -6.66
C THR A 414 -33.89 -11.69 -7.38
N ARG A 415 -35.24 -11.66 -7.45
CA ARG A 415 -36.01 -12.63 -8.23
C ARG A 415 -36.63 -11.98 -9.45
N LEU A 416 -36.34 -12.56 -10.61
CA LEU A 416 -36.98 -12.21 -11.87
C LEU A 416 -38.24 -13.11 -12.01
N ASN A 417 -39.45 -12.50 -12.03
CA ASN A 417 -40.71 -13.21 -11.84
C ASN A 417 -41.39 -13.64 -13.16
N ALA A 418 -40.83 -13.30 -14.32
CA ALA A 418 -41.41 -13.61 -15.63
C ALA A 418 -40.32 -13.96 -16.62
N ALA A 419 -40.71 -14.73 -17.65
CA ALA A 419 -39.87 -14.96 -18.81
C ALA A 419 -39.39 -13.66 -19.41
N SER A 420 -38.10 -13.57 -19.66
CA SER A 420 -37.50 -12.42 -20.34
C SER A 420 -36.25 -12.88 -21.07
N LYS A 421 -36.08 -12.40 -22.29
CA LYS A 421 -34.87 -12.63 -23.09
C LYS A 421 -34.38 -11.30 -23.61
N GLY A 422 -33.16 -10.93 -23.19
CA GLY A 422 -32.60 -9.63 -23.54
C GLY A 422 -31.23 -9.42 -22.98
N HIS A 423 -30.80 -8.17 -22.94
CA HIS A 423 -29.50 -7.79 -22.35
C HIS A 423 -29.66 -7.35 -20.89
N LEU A 424 -28.96 -8.06 -20.00
CA LEU A 424 -28.71 -7.56 -18.65
C LEU A 424 -27.57 -6.55 -18.74
N VAL A 425 -27.83 -5.31 -18.32
CA VAL A 425 -26.85 -4.23 -18.30
C VAL A 425 -26.59 -3.83 -16.84
N LEU A 426 -25.32 -3.80 -16.44
CA LEU A 426 -24.86 -3.30 -15.15
C LEU A 426 -24.22 -1.92 -15.38
N ASP A 427 -25.04 -0.86 -15.30
CA ASP A 427 -24.52 0.50 -15.43
C ASP A 427 -23.77 0.88 -14.15
N GLY A 428 -22.54 1.43 -14.32
CA GLY A 428 -21.68 1.73 -13.19
C GLY A 428 -21.16 0.49 -12.43
N LEU A 429 -20.80 -0.57 -13.14
CA LEU A 429 -20.11 -1.72 -12.55
C LEU A 429 -18.70 -1.33 -12.07
N HIS A 430 -18.44 -1.48 -10.79
CA HIS A 430 -17.17 -1.24 -10.10
C HIS A 430 -16.80 -2.41 -9.18
N ASP A 431 -16.06 -3.49 -9.65
CA ASP A 431 -15.26 -3.52 -10.90
C ASP A 431 -15.47 -4.82 -11.69
N TYR A 432 -15.50 -6.00 -11.02
CA TYR A 432 -15.56 -7.31 -11.65
C TYR A 432 -16.78 -8.08 -11.15
N ALA A 433 -17.69 -8.44 -12.05
CA ALA A 433 -18.94 -9.10 -11.70
C ALA A 433 -19.01 -10.52 -12.26
N ARG A 434 -19.49 -11.44 -11.43
CA ARG A 434 -19.98 -12.76 -11.87
C ARG A 434 -21.50 -12.82 -11.73
N VAL A 435 -22.19 -13.16 -12.80
CA VAL A 435 -23.65 -13.20 -12.86
C VAL A 435 -24.13 -14.64 -12.89
N TYR A 436 -25.04 -14.96 -11.98
CA TYR A 436 -25.62 -16.30 -11.86
C TYR A 436 -27.14 -16.23 -12.01
N LEU A 437 -27.71 -17.28 -12.61
CA LEU A 437 -29.15 -17.49 -12.71
C LEU A 437 -29.48 -18.84 -12.09
N ASP A 438 -30.31 -18.87 -11.03
CA ASP A 438 -30.60 -20.04 -10.21
C ASP A 438 -29.31 -20.80 -9.79
N GLY A 439 -28.29 -20.05 -9.34
CA GLY A 439 -27.00 -20.57 -8.90
C GLY A 439 -26.04 -20.99 -10.02
N LYS A 440 -26.47 -20.96 -11.29
CA LYS A 440 -25.63 -21.30 -12.44
C LYS A 440 -24.99 -20.05 -13.00
N LEU A 441 -23.65 -20.07 -13.17
CA LEU A 441 -22.93 -18.97 -13.82
C LEU A 441 -23.40 -18.78 -15.28
N VAL A 442 -23.84 -17.56 -15.61
CA VAL A 442 -24.27 -17.20 -16.97
C VAL A 442 -23.31 -16.23 -17.65
N GLY A 443 -22.46 -15.54 -16.92
CA GLY A 443 -21.43 -14.69 -17.50
C GLY A 443 -20.60 -13.93 -16.47
N THR A 444 -19.58 -13.27 -16.99
CA THR A 444 -18.66 -12.43 -16.22
C THR A 444 -18.53 -11.09 -16.95
N LEU A 445 -18.46 -10.00 -16.19
CA LEU A 445 -18.26 -8.64 -16.70
C LEU A 445 -17.06 -8.03 -16.00
N ASP A 446 -16.20 -7.36 -16.77
CA ASP A 446 -14.92 -6.82 -16.30
C ASP A 446 -14.79 -5.35 -16.73
N ARG A 447 -14.71 -4.44 -15.74
CA ARG A 447 -14.56 -3.00 -15.96
C ARG A 447 -13.28 -2.65 -16.73
N ARG A 448 -12.19 -3.43 -16.55
CA ARG A 448 -10.90 -3.17 -17.24
C ARG A 448 -11.03 -3.16 -18.76
N ILE A 449 -11.95 -3.94 -19.30
CA ILE A 449 -12.20 -4.09 -20.74
C ILE A 449 -13.60 -3.59 -21.13
N ASP A 450 -14.15 -2.65 -20.36
CA ASP A 450 -15.45 -1.97 -20.58
C ASP A 450 -16.63 -2.91 -20.79
N GLN A 451 -16.61 -4.09 -20.15
CA GLN A 451 -17.74 -5.02 -20.18
C GLN A 451 -18.78 -4.60 -19.14
N LYS A 452 -19.99 -4.31 -19.59
CA LYS A 452 -21.12 -3.90 -18.74
C LYS A 452 -22.44 -4.59 -19.06
N GLN A 453 -22.47 -5.48 -20.04
CA GLN A 453 -23.69 -6.19 -20.42
C GLN A 453 -23.44 -7.63 -20.85
N LEU A 454 -24.41 -8.49 -20.64
CA LEU A 454 -24.47 -9.86 -21.17
C LEU A 454 -25.90 -10.25 -21.57
N SER A 455 -26.00 -11.24 -22.44
CA SER A 455 -27.33 -11.80 -22.81
C SER A 455 -27.84 -12.69 -21.68
N LEU A 456 -29.11 -12.51 -21.31
CA LEU A 456 -29.81 -13.30 -20.31
C LEU A 456 -31.09 -13.89 -20.87
N ASP A 457 -31.35 -15.18 -20.56
CA ASP A 457 -32.59 -15.89 -20.92
C ASP A 457 -33.24 -16.40 -19.64
N VAL A 458 -34.29 -15.70 -19.18
CA VAL A 458 -35.00 -16.01 -17.95
C VAL A 458 -36.16 -16.95 -18.28
N PRO A 459 -36.27 -18.12 -17.63
CA PRO A 459 -37.35 -19.08 -17.90
C PRO A 459 -38.74 -18.54 -17.51
N ALA A 460 -39.82 -19.19 -18.02
CA ALA A 460 -41.18 -18.78 -17.74
C ALA A 460 -41.57 -18.81 -16.24
N ALA A 461 -40.94 -19.69 -15.47
CA ALA A 461 -41.13 -19.77 -14.01
C ALA A 461 -40.42 -18.65 -13.22
N GLY A 462 -39.72 -17.76 -13.92
CA GLY A 462 -38.81 -16.81 -13.31
C GLY A 462 -37.53 -17.49 -12.82
N ALA A 463 -36.60 -16.71 -12.31
CA ALA A 463 -35.33 -17.22 -11.79
C ALA A 463 -34.75 -16.29 -10.71
N GLN A 464 -33.91 -16.81 -9.84
CA GLN A 464 -33.09 -16.00 -8.94
C GLN A 464 -31.90 -15.45 -9.74
N LEU A 465 -31.70 -14.15 -9.70
CA LEU A 465 -30.53 -13.47 -10.23
C LEU A 465 -29.59 -13.14 -9.08
N ASP A 466 -28.35 -13.59 -9.19
CA ASP A 466 -27.25 -13.26 -8.27
C ASP A 466 -26.14 -12.55 -9.05
N ILE A 467 -25.69 -11.39 -8.56
CA ILE A 467 -24.58 -10.63 -9.11
C ILE A 467 -23.54 -10.45 -8.02
N LEU A 468 -22.46 -11.22 -8.10
CA LEU A 468 -21.32 -11.12 -7.18
C LEU A 468 -20.29 -10.15 -7.77
N VAL A 469 -20.05 -9.04 -7.07
CA VAL A 469 -19.13 -7.98 -7.52
C VAL A 469 -17.92 -7.91 -6.61
N GLU A 470 -16.74 -7.87 -7.21
CA GLU A 470 -15.46 -7.63 -6.52
C GLU A 470 -15.03 -6.18 -6.64
N ASN A 471 -14.56 -5.59 -5.53
CA ASN A 471 -13.74 -4.40 -5.50
C ASN A 471 -12.28 -4.81 -5.78
N THR A 472 -11.73 -4.47 -6.94
CA THR A 472 -10.35 -4.82 -7.33
C THR A 472 -9.32 -3.74 -6.99
N GLY A 473 -9.73 -2.68 -6.30
CA GLY A 473 -8.94 -1.54 -5.85
C GLY A 473 -9.60 -0.22 -6.26
N ARG A 474 -9.68 0.78 -5.36
CA ARG A 474 -10.15 2.12 -5.72
C ARG A 474 -9.04 2.88 -6.41
N ILE A 475 -9.45 3.71 -7.36
CA ILE A 475 -8.53 4.62 -8.08
C ILE A 475 -7.80 5.47 -7.05
N ASN A 476 -6.46 5.53 -7.20
CA ASN A 476 -5.54 6.24 -6.30
C ASN A 476 -5.08 7.60 -6.85
N PHE A 477 -5.26 7.87 -8.13
CA PHE A 477 -4.82 9.09 -8.79
C PHE A 477 -5.89 9.65 -9.73
N ASN A 478 -5.89 10.95 -10.01
CA ASN A 478 -6.83 11.66 -10.87
C ASN A 478 -8.10 12.15 -10.13
N ILE A 479 -8.80 13.10 -10.74
CA ILE A 479 -10.04 13.70 -10.23
C ILE A 479 -11.19 12.69 -10.08
N ILE A 480 -11.12 11.60 -10.82
CA ILE A 480 -12.13 10.52 -10.83
C ILE A 480 -12.28 9.87 -9.45
N LEU A 481 -11.22 9.88 -8.62
CA LEU A 481 -11.28 9.33 -7.25
C LEU A 481 -12.45 9.91 -6.42
N ARG A 482 -12.95 11.10 -6.76
CA ARG A 482 -14.12 11.71 -6.09
C ARG A 482 -15.41 10.89 -6.20
N GLN A 483 -15.49 9.98 -7.17
CA GLN A 483 -16.70 9.20 -7.46
C GLN A 483 -16.47 7.69 -7.37
N GLU A 484 -15.34 7.27 -6.80
CA GLU A 484 -14.86 5.87 -6.86
C GLU A 484 -15.51 4.99 -5.77
N ARG A 485 -16.86 4.91 -5.75
CA ARG A 485 -17.59 3.92 -4.95
C ARG A 485 -17.52 2.54 -5.58
N LYS A 486 -17.72 1.48 -4.77
CA LYS A 486 -17.60 0.08 -5.20
C LYS A 486 -18.94 -0.66 -5.14
N GLY A 487 -19.07 -1.67 -5.99
CA GLY A 487 -20.29 -2.42 -6.24
C GLY A 487 -20.93 -2.03 -7.57
N ILE A 488 -22.23 -1.84 -7.60
CA ILE A 488 -22.96 -1.30 -8.76
C ILE A 488 -23.48 0.09 -8.35
N VAL A 489 -22.88 1.13 -8.91
CA VAL A 489 -23.14 2.52 -8.52
C VAL A 489 -24.19 3.23 -9.41
N GLY A 490 -24.65 2.57 -10.45
CA GLY A 490 -25.72 3.03 -11.34
C GLY A 490 -26.96 2.15 -11.25
N GLN A 491 -27.42 1.63 -12.38
CA GLN A 491 -28.63 0.81 -12.49
C GLN A 491 -28.34 -0.58 -13.05
N VAL A 492 -29.18 -1.55 -12.67
CA VAL A 492 -29.27 -2.85 -13.34
C VAL A 492 -30.56 -2.89 -14.14
N THR A 493 -30.43 -3.14 -15.42
CA THR A 493 -31.60 -3.25 -16.32
C THR A 493 -31.60 -4.57 -17.07
N LEU A 494 -32.76 -5.11 -17.32
CA LEU A 494 -32.96 -6.23 -18.23
C LEU A 494 -33.86 -5.77 -19.39
N ASP A 495 -33.34 -5.83 -20.61
CA ASP A 495 -34.00 -5.33 -21.81
C ASP A 495 -34.56 -3.90 -21.65
N GLY A 496 -33.71 -3.01 -21.06
CA GLY A 496 -34.03 -1.61 -20.81
C GLY A 496 -34.96 -1.35 -19.62
N LYS A 497 -35.45 -2.38 -18.94
CA LYS A 497 -36.31 -2.23 -17.75
C LYS A 497 -35.46 -2.32 -16.47
N ALA A 498 -35.58 -1.32 -15.61
CA ALA A 498 -34.87 -1.32 -14.33
C ALA A 498 -35.34 -2.47 -13.43
N ILE A 499 -34.38 -3.13 -12.79
CA ILE A 499 -34.61 -4.16 -11.79
C ILE A 499 -34.55 -3.50 -10.39
N SER A 500 -35.48 -3.86 -9.51
CA SER A 500 -35.56 -3.35 -8.13
C SER A 500 -35.89 -4.47 -7.15
N GLY A 501 -35.76 -4.18 -5.85
CA GLY A 501 -36.04 -5.16 -4.80
C GLY A 501 -34.87 -6.15 -4.64
N TRP A 502 -33.86 -5.72 -3.91
CA TRP A 502 -32.59 -6.41 -3.75
C TRP A 502 -32.38 -6.91 -2.33
N ASP A 503 -31.87 -8.12 -2.20
CA ASP A 503 -31.21 -8.65 -1.03
C ASP A 503 -29.72 -8.46 -1.25
N ILE A 504 -29.07 -7.59 -0.47
CA ILE A 504 -27.66 -7.21 -0.64
C ILE A 504 -26.86 -7.81 0.50
N TYR A 505 -25.77 -8.51 0.16
CA TYR A 505 -24.90 -9.18 1.13
C TYR A 505 -23.51 -8.52 1.10
N PRO A 506 -23.16 -7.70 2.11
CA PRO A 506 -21.80 -7.21 2.28
C PRO A 506 -20.87 -8.38 2.62
N LEU A 507 -19.74 -8.51 1.92
CA LEU A 507 -18.79 -9.62 2.03
C LEU A 507 -17.37 -9.06 2.21
N PRO A 508 -17.03 -8.49 3.39
CA PRO A 508 -15.69 -7.92 3.63
C PRO A 508 -14.60 -8.99 3.70
N MET A 509 -14.94 -10.26 3.94
CA MET A 509 -14.01 -11.40 4.01
C MET A 509 -12.95 -11.26 5.13
N ASP A 510 -13.34 -10.71 6.27
CA ASP A 510 -12.39 -10.35 7.35
C ASP A 510 -11.83 -11.58 8.10
N GLN A 511 -12.63 -12.63 8.28
CA GLN A 511 -12.28 -13.79 9.12
C GLN A 511 -12.66 -15.11 8.46
N PRO A 512 -12.07 -15.47 7.29
CA PRO A 512 -12.43 -16.70 6.59
C PRO A 512 -12.02 -17.97 7.34
N GLU A 513 -11.09 -17.89 8.31
CA GLU A 513 -10.69 -19.01 9.18
C GLU A 513 -11.82 -19.51 10.08
N GLU A 514 -12.82 -18.69 10.36
CA GLU A 514 -13.99 -19.06 11.17
C GLU A 514 -15.01 -19.92 10.40
N TYR A 515 -14.89 -20.05 9.07
CA TYR A 515 -15.83 -20.81 8.26
C TYR A 515 -15.69 -22.32 8.49
N SER A 516 -16.83 -23.04 8.39
CA SER A 516 -16.86 -24.50 8.53
C SER A 516 -16.44 -25.19 7.22
N PHE A 517 -15.19 -25.59 7.12
CA PHE A 517 -14.65 -26.30 5.97
C PHE A 517 -14.94 -27.80 6.03
N ALA A 518 -15.11 -28.43 4.86
CA ALA A 518 -15.27 -29.87 4.72
C ALA A 518 -14.40 -30.42 3.58
N ARG A 519 -13.98 -31.67 3.67
CA ARG A 519 -13.36 -32.38 2.54
C ARG A 519 -14.40 -32.63 1.47
N SER A 520 -14.47 -31.77 0.47
CA SER A 520 -15.43 -31.84 -0.62
C SER A 520 -14.93 -31.11 -1.86
N SER A 521 -15.39 -31.49 -3.04
CA SER A 521 -15.30 -30.65 -4.22
C SER A 521 -16.17 -29.41 -4.02
N CYS A 522 -15.76 -28.29 -4.58
CA CYS A 522 -16.50 -27.03 -4.54
C CYS A 522 -16.56 -26.43 -5.93
N GLU A 523 -17.75 -26.04 -6.35
CA GLU A 523 -18.00 -25.40 -7.65
C GLU A 523 -18.39 -23.93 -7.46
N GLY A 524 -17.98 -23.08 -8.40
CA GLY A 524 -18.24 -21.66 -8.33
C GLY A 524 -17.30 -20.93 -7.33
N ALA A 525 -17.81 -19.90 -6.67
CA ALA A 525 -17.03 -19.13 -5.70
C ALA A 525 -16.83 -19.93 -4.39
N CYS A 526 -15.59 -20.25 -4.07
CA CYS A 526 -15.25 -21.17 -2.98
C CYS A 526 -14.05 -20.68 -2.17
N PHE A 527 -14.10 -20.93 -0.87
CA PHE A 527 -12.92 -20.89 0.00
C PHE A 527 -12.29 -22.28 0.05
N TYR A 528 -10.98 -22.33 -0.06
CA TYR A 528 -10.16 -23.53 0.05
C TYR A 528 -9.21 -23.38 1.24
N ARG A 529 -9.07 -24.45 2.03
CA ARG A 529 -8.14 -24.52 3.17
C ARG A 529 -7.07 -25.56 2.88
N ALA A 530 -5.81 -25.17 3.04
CA ALA A 530 -4.63 -26.01 2.94
C ALA A 530 -3.77 -25.84 4.17
N THR A 531 -3.04 -26.88 4.57
CA THR A 531 -2.01 -26.81 5.61
C THR A 531 -0.67 -27.32 5.10
N PHE A 532 0.41 -26.77 5.64
CA PHE A 532 1.78 -27.19 5.35
C PHE A 532 2.66 -27.05 6.60
N HIS A 533 3.78 -27.75 6.62
CA HIS A 533 4.69 -27.79 7.76
C HIS A 533 5.99 -27.05 7.48
N VAL A 534 6.47 -26.26 8.46
CA VAL A 534 7.72 -25.50 8.39
C VAL A 534 8.59 -25.81 9.60
N GLU A 535 9.84 -26.24 9.36
CA GLU A 535 10.82 -26.49 10.43
C GLU A 535 11.67 -25.25 10.74
N THR A 536 12.03 -24.49 9.71
CA THR A 536 12.86 -23.29 9.80
C THR A 536 12.15 -22.10 9.18
N LEU A 537 12.04 -21.00 9.91
CA LEU A 537 11.39 -19.80 9.44
C LEU A 537 12.29 -19.08 8.43
N ALA A 538 11.77 -18.84 7.23
CA ALA A 538 12.40 -18.06 6.17
C ALA A 538 11.30 -17.51 5.25
N ASP A 539 11.64 -16.53 4.44
CA ASP A 539 10.71 -15.98 3.45
C ASP A 539 10.43 -17.02 2.35
N THR A 540 9.25 -16.94 1.77
CA THR A 540 8.91 -17.74 0.59
C THR A 540 7.93 -16.96 -0.30
N PHE A 541 7.71 -17.44 -1.52
CA PHE A 541 6.74 -16.88 -2.46
C PHE A 541 5.74 -17.96 -2.81
N LEU A 542 4.49 -17.78 -2.36
CA LEU A 542 3.43 -18.75 -2.54
C LEU A 542 2.90 -18.71 -3.97
N ASP A 543 3.18 -19.75 -4.74
CA ASP A 543 2.69 -19.90 -6.11
C ASP A 543 1.21 -20.26 -6.08
N THR A 544 0.40 -19.36 -6.62
CA THR A 544 -1.07 -19.44 -6.66
C THR A 544 -1.61 -19.72 -8.06
N SER A 545 -0.76 -20.15 -8.99
CA SER A 545 -1.12 -20.35 -10.41
C SER A 545 -2.22 -21.38 -10.65
N ALA A 546 -2.48 -22.27 -9.67
CA ALA A 546 -3.60 -23.22 -9.73
C ALA A 546 -4.98 -22.58 -9.46
N PHE A 547 -5.02 -21.31 -9.07
CA PHE A 547 -6.25 -20.56 -8.77
C PHE A 547 -6.53 -19.52 -9.86
N SER A 548 -7.79 -19.12 -10.00
CA SER A 548 -8.19 -18.24 -11.08
C SER A 548 -8.13 -16.76 -10.69
N LYS A 549 -8.91 -16.37 -9.70
CA LYS A 549 -9.03 -14.99 -9.22
C LYS A 549 -9.62 -14.99 -7.81
N GLY A 550 -9.00 -14.24 -6.91
CA GLY A 550 -9.52 -14.14 -5.54
C GLY A 550 -8.55 -13.53 -4.55
N GLN A 551 -8.52 -14.04 -3.35
CA GLN A 551 -7.77 -13.53 -2.20
C GLN A 551 -7.14 -14.67 -1.41
N VAL A 552 -5.98 -14.41 -0.79
CA VAL A 552 -5.23 -15.40 0.02
C VAL A 552 -4.98 -14.86 1.42
N TRP A 553 -5.12 -15.75 2.41
CA TRP A 553 -4.76 -15.53 3.82
C TRP A 553 -3.77 -16.59 4.28
N LEU A 554 -2.83 -16.20 5.11
CA LEU A 554 -1.86 -17.06 5.78
C LEU A 554 -1.99 -16.87 7.29
N ASN A 555 -2.30 -17.93 8.04
CA ASN A 555 -2.42 -17.86 9.50
C ASN A 555 -3.33 -16.69 9.97
N GLY A 556 -4.45 -16.44 9.26
CA GLY A 556 -5.35 -15.31 9.50
C GLY A 556 -4.87 -13.95 8.95
N GLN A 557 -3.64 -13.86 8.44
CA GLN A 557 -3.12 -12.61 7.85
C GLN A 557 -3.45 -12.54 6.36
N PRO A 558 -4.08 -11.47 5.85
CA PRO A 558 -4.39 -11.33 4.44
C PRO A 558 -3.12 -11.03 3.64
N LEU A 559 -2.69 -11.97 2.79
CA LEU A 559 -1.52 -11.80 1.91
C LEU A 559 -1.82 -10.85 0.75
N GLY A 560 -2.93 -11.08 0.05
CA GLY A 560 -3.27 -10.25 -1.10
C GLY A 560 -4.12 -10.96 -2.15
N ARG A 561 -4.40 -10.21 -3.21
CA ARG A 561 -5.18 -10.67 -4.36
C ARG A 561 -4.36 -11.57 -5.27
N VAL A 562 -5.04 -12.50 -5.89
CA VAL A 562 -4.51 -13.36 -6.95
C VAL A 562 -5.36 -13.23 -8.20
N TRP A 563 -4.72 -13.27 -9.36
CA TRP A 563 -5.41 -13.33 -10.64
C TRP A 563 -4.53 -14.01 -11.69
N ASN A 564 -5.07 -15.06 -12.33
CA ASN A 564 -4.31 -15.87 -13.29
C ASN A 564 -3.91 -15.12 -14.58
N ILE A 565 -4.40 -13.90 -14.80
CA ILE A 565 -3.96 -13.07 -15.93
C ILE A 565 -2.57 -12.48 -15.75
N GLY A 566 -2.05 -12.44 -14.49
CA GLY A 566 -0.72 -11.90 -14.18
C GLY A 566 -0.60 -10.37 -14.30
N PRO A 567 0.62 -9.85 -14.25
CA PRO A 567 1.92 -10.53 -14.32
C PRO A 567 2.31 -11.27 -13.04
N GLN A 568 1.81 -10.86 -11.86
CA GLN A 568 2.10 -11.53 -10.59
C GLN A 568 1.45 -12.92 -10.51
N LYS A 569 2.27 -13.96 -10.23
CA LYS A 569 1.84 -15.35 -10.05
C LYS A 569 2.09 -15.89 -8.65
N THR A 570 2.94 -15.23 -7.88
CA THR A 570 3.30 -15.61 -6.52
C THR A 570 2.97 -14.48 -5.56
N LEU A 571 2.59 -14.83 -4.32
CA LEU A 571 2.44 -13.89 -3.22
C LEU A 571 3.62 -14.00 -2.26
N TYR A 572 4.20 -12.87 -1.88
CA TYR A 572 5.24 -12.83 -0.87
C TYR A 572 4.71 -13.26 0.49
N VAL A 573 5.42 -14.21 1.11
CA VAL A 573 5.15 -14.74 2.45
C VAL A 573 6.33 -14.42 3.35
N PRO A 574 6.20 -13.43 4.24
CA PRO A 574 7.25 -13.08 5.18
C PRO A 574 7.50 -14.20 6.20
N GLY A 575 8.76 -14.55 6.44
CA GLY A 575 9.14 -15.53 7.44
C GLY A 575 8.57 -15.28 8.85
N PRO A 576 8.52 -14.03 9.35
CA PRO A 576 7.89 -13.70 10.62
C PRO A 576 6.38 -13.99 10.73
N TRP A 577 5.67 -14.18 9.62
CA TRP A 577 4.25 -14.56 9.63
C TRP A 577 4.01 -16.07 9.66
N LEU A 578 5.10 -16.84 9.54
CA LEU A 578 5.09 -18.30 9.64
C LEU A 578 5.30 -18.78 11.09
N HIS A 579 4.77 -19.92 11.39
CA HIS A 579 5.00 -20.66 12.62
C HIS A 579 5.89 -21.88 12.36
N LYS A 580 6.76 -22.23 13.32
CA LYS A 580 7.37 -23.57 13.30
C LYS A 580 6.27 -24.61 13.53
N GLY A 581 6.25 -25.63 12.69
CA GLY A 581 5.17 -26.62 12.68
C GLY A 581 4.13 -26.32 11.60
N GLU A 582 2.87 -26.53 11.91
CA GLU A 582 1.77 -26.39 10.98
C GLU A 582 1.42 -24.91 10.72
N ASN A 583 1.18 -24.58 9.45
CA ASN A 583 0.70 -23.30 8.97
C ASN A 583 -0.54 -23.50 8.10
N GLU A 584 -1.46 -22.56 8.12
CA GLU A 584 -2.70 -22.58 7.39
C GLU A 584 -2.71 -21.55 6.25
N VAL A 585 -3.15 -21.96 5.07
CA VAL A 585 -3.48 -21.06 3.97
C VAL A 585 -4.95 -21.21 3.62
N ILE A 586 -5.64 -20.10 3.51
CA ILE A 586 -6.99 -20.02 2.96
C ILE A 586 -6.93 -19.26 1.65
N VAL A 587 -7.55 -19.81 0.61
CA VAL A 587 -7.68 -19.17 -0.70
C VAL A 587 -9.16 -19.06 -1.04
N PHE A 588 -9.65 -17.85 -1.23
CA PHE A 588 -10.92 -17.63 -1.92
C PHE A 588 -10.67 -17.64 -3.41
N ASP A 589 -11.40 -18.45 -4.17
CA ASP A 589 -11.32 -18.53 -5.63
C ASP A 589 -12.71 -18.41 -6.24
N LEU A 590 -12.89 -17.44 -7.11
CA LEU A 590 -14.16 -17.19 -7.80
C LEU A 590 -14.61 -18.32 -8.72
N GLN A 591 -13.68 -19.14 -9.23
CA GLN A 591 -14.01 -20.13 -10.27
C GLN A 591 -14.31 -21.52 -9.70
N GLY A 592 -13.73 -21.84 -8.55
CA GLY A 592 -13.84 -23.18 -7.97
C GLY A 592 -13.07 -24.24 -8.74
N GLY A 593 -13.21 -25.50 -8.33
CA GLY A 593 -12.60 -26.66 -8.97
C GLY A 593 -12.05 -27.68 -7.98
N THR A 594 -11.42 -28.73 -8.54
CA THR A 594 -10.77 -29.82 -7.77
C THR A 594 -9.26 -29.80 -8.00
N GLY A 595 -8.50 -30.46 -7.09
CA GLY A 595 -7.06 -30.65 -7.26
C GLY A 595 -6.24 -29.37 -7.13
N ARG A 596 -6.72 -28.40 -6.35
CA ARG A 596 -6.02 -27.15 -6.11
C ARG A 596 -4.76 -27.38 -5.29
N THR A 597 -3.62 -26.94 -5.79
CA THR A 597 -2.31 -27.08 -5.15
C THR A 597 -1.63 -25.71 -4.99
N LEU A 598 -0.73 -25.64 -4.03
CA LEU A 598 0.11 -24.51 -3.71
C LEU A 598 1.56 -24.96 -3.57
N VAL A 599 2.51 -24.10 -3.89
CA VAL A 599 3.96 -24.35 -3.80
C VAL A 599 4.64 -23.11 -3.21
N GLY A 600 5.54 -23.29 -2.25
CA GLY A 600 6.42 -22.20 -1.82
C GLY A 600 7.69 -22.16 -2.66
N ARG A 601 7.99 -20.99 -3.25
CA ARG A 601 9.17 -20.75 -4.09
C ARG A 601 10.19 -19.87 -3.37
N ASP A 602 11.43 -20.02 -3.70
CA ASP A 602 12.55 -19.20 -3.18
C ASP A 602 12.74 -17.87 -3.95
N LYS A 603 11.97 -17.67 -5.03
CA LYS A 603 11.96 -16.44 -5.85
C LYS A 603 10.55 -16.12 -6.30
N PRO A 604 10.21 -14.82 -6.51
CA PRO A 604 8.93 -14.43 -7.07
C PRO A 604 8.80 -14.83 -8.54
N ILE A 605 7.56 -14.92 -9.01
CA ILE A 605 7.21 -14.99 -10.44
C ILE A 605 6.40 -13.73 -10.74
N LEU A 606 7.08 -12.74 -11.36
CA LEU A 606 6.53 -11.48 -11.83
C LEU A 606 6.76 -11.42 -13.35
N GLY A 607 5.72 -11.66 -14.14
CA GLY A 607 5.85 -11.79 -15.60
C GLY A 607 6.40 -13.15 -16.06
N GLY A 608 6.19 -13.46 -17.34
CA GLY A 608 6.66 -14.72 -17.94
C GLY A 608 5.80 -15.94 -17.59
N LYS A 609 6.17 -17.07 -18.21
CA LYS A 609 5.67 -18.39 -17.78
C LYS A 609 6.54 -18.87 -16.62
N ALA A 610 5.94 -19.51 -15.63
CA ALA A 610 6.68 -20.26 -14.63
C ALA A 610 7.61 -21.25 -15.34
N GLU A 611 8.94 -21.13 -15.13
CA GLU A 611 9.92 -22.14 -15.57
C GLU A 611 9.87 -23.35 -14.65
#